data_8fa83228277b27746378144afcef87ca
#
_entry.id   8fa83228277b27746378144afcef87ca
#
_cell.length_a   1.000
_cell.length_b   1.000
_cell.length_c   1.000
_cell.angle_alpha   90.00
_cell.angle_beta   90.00
_cell.angle_gamma   90.00
#
_symmetry.space_group_name_H-M   'P 1'
#
loop_
_entity.id
_entity.type
_entity.pdbx_description
1 polymer ?
#
loop_
_entity_poly.entity_id
_entity_poly.type
_entity_poly.pdbx_seq_one_letter_code
_entity_poly.pdbx_strand_id
1 'polypeptide(L)' 'MKVSDPEFECVSENVLETWQKDNHTFKKTEYTMKLDVNDRTFYSSGNTKKSAKTAAATEAWNVIRIGTM' A
#
# COMPACT_ATOMS: atom_id res chain seq x y z
N MET A 1 20.68 -2.98 -19.72
CA MET A 1 19.25 -3.26 -19.64
C MET A 1 18.58 -2.36 -18.61
N LYS A 2 17.51 -1.75 -19.00
CA LYS A 2 16.79 -0.85 -18.11
C LYS A 2 15.74 -1.61 -17.33
N VAL A 3 15.84 -1.55 -16.01
CA VAL A 3 14.85 -2.18 -15.13
C VAL A 3 13.74 -1.17 -14.86
N SER A 4 12.51 -1.57 -15.07
CA SER A 4 11.37 -0.71 -14.78
C SER A 4 11.21 -0.52 -13.28
N ASP A 5 10.95 0.71 -12.86
CA ASP A 5 10.65 0.98 -11.48
C ASP A 5 9.29 0.36 -11.11
N PRO A 6 9.14 -0.12 -9.87
CA PRO A 6 7.85 -0.63 -9.43
C PRO A 6 6.80 0.48 -9.48
N GLU A 7 5.62 0.16 -9.98
CA GLU A 7 4.53 1.11 -10.02
C GLU A 7 3.57 0.86 -8.86
N PHE A 8 3.30 1.93 -8.13
CA PHE A 8 2.32 1.90 -7.04
C PHE A 8 1.05 2.61 -7.50
N GLU A 9 -0.07 2.02 -7.21
CA GLU A 9 -1.36 2.61 -7.51
C GLU A 9 -2.26 2.52 -6.29
N CYS A 10 -2.91 3.63 -5.94
CA CYS A 10 -3.91 3.61 -4.88
C CYS A 10 -5.23 3.15 -5.50
N VAL A 11 -5.62 1.92 -5.21
CA VAL A 11 -6.81 1.34 -5.82
C VAL A 11 -8.06 1.49 -4.97
N SER A 12 -7.90 1.81 -3.69
CA SER A 12 -9.04 1.97 -2.80
C SER A 12 -8.71 2.92 -1.66
N GLU A 13 -9.69 3.71 -1.29
CA GLU A 13 -9.62 4.59 -0.13
C GLU A 13 -10.95 4.44 0.60
N ASN A 14 -10.92 3.90 1.81
CA ASN A 14 -12.12 3.58 2.55
C ASN A 14 -12.08 4.22 3.93
N VAL A 15 -13.08 5.04 4.23
CA VAL A 15 -13.20 5.66 5.55
C VAL A 15 -13.87 4.68 6.48
N LEU A 16 -13.14 4.20 7.48
CA LEU A 16 -13.61 3.20 8.44
C LEU A 16 -14.40 3.83 9.57
N GLU A 17 -13.90 4.97 10.08
CA GLU A 17 -14.53 5.66 11.19
C GLU A 17 -14.35 7.16 11.04
N THR A 18 -15.34 7.90 11.55
CA THR A 18 -15.27 9.36 11.66
C THR A 18 -15.70 9.73 13.06
N TRP A 19 -14.94 10.58 13.73
CA TRP A 19 -15.31 11.06 15.05
C TRP A 19 -14.91 12.52 15.22
N GLN A 20 -15.54 13.18 16.18
CA GLN A 20 -15.25 14.58 16.49
C GLN A 20 -14.79 14.71 17.93
N LYS A 21 -13.81 15.58 18.15
CA LYS A 21 -13.33 15.90 19.47
C LYS A 21 -12.81 17.34 19.45
N ASP A 22 -13.27 18.16 20.39
CA ASP A 22 -12.84 19.55 20.56
C ASP A 22 -12.90 20.35 19.26
N ASN A 23 -14.03 20.26 18.53
CA ASN A 23 -14.25 20.93 17.26
C ASN A 23 -13.33 20.47 16.13
N HIS A 24 -12.65 19.37 16.33
CA HIS A 24 -11.85 18.74 15.28
C HIS A 24 -12.52 17.48 14.79
N THR A 25 -12.48 17.29 13.48
CA THR A 25 -13.01 16.08 12.86
C THR A 25 -11.84 15.16 12.53
N PHE A 26 -11.92 13.94 13.01
CA PHE A 26 -10.91 12.91 12.75
C PHE A 26 -11.51 11.80 11.91
N LYS A 27 -10.71 11.28 11.01
CA LYS A 27 -11.14 10.18 10.15
C LYS A 27 -10.10 9.08 10.22
N LYS A 28 -10.57 7.84 10.33
CA LYS A 28 -9.72 6.68 10.18
C LYS A 28 -9.96 6.14 8.77
N THR A 29 -8.94 6.23 7.93
CA THR A 29 -9.04 5.83 6.54
C THR A 29 -8.12 4.65 6.28
N GLU A 30 -8.58 3.69 5.50
CA GLU A 30 -7.78 2.59 5.03
C GLU A 30 -7.48 2.80 3.55
N TYR A 31 -6.22 2.79 3.21
CA TYR A 31 -5.76 2.90 1.83
C TYR A 31 -5.27 1.55 1.36
N THR A 32 -5.69 1.14 0.19
CA THR A 32 -5.20 -0.09 -0.42
C THR A 32 -4.33 0.29 -1.61
N MET A 33 -3.09 -0.17 -1.59
CA MET A 33 -2.14 0.08 -2.66
C MET A 33 -1.88 -1.19 -3.44
N LYS A 34 -1.75 -1.02 -4.74
CA LYS A 34 -1.40 -2.07 -5.66
C LYS A 34 0.04 -1.84 -6.13
N LEU A 35 0.83 -2.88 -6.13
CA LEU A 35 2.21 -2.82 -6.61
C LEU A 35 2.42 -3.88 -7.68
N ASP A 36 2.81 -3.45 -8.88
CA ASP A 36 3.14 -4.35 -9.98
C ASP A 36 4.65 -4.46 -10.12
N VAL A 37 5.16 -5.66 -9.99
CA VAL A 37 6.59 -5.96 -10.14
C VAL A 37 6.75 -7.25 -10.92
N ASN A 38 7.44 -7.20 -12.05
CA ASN A 38 7.80 -8.40 -12.83
C ASN A 38 6.64 -9.37 -13.06
N ASP A 39 5.54 -8.87 -13.60
CA ASP A 39 4.33 -9.64 -13.90
C ASP A 39 3.59 -10.17 -12.67
N ARG A 40 3.98 -9.68 -11.49
CA ARG A 40 3.30 -10.02 -10.25
C ARG A 40 2.61 -8.79 -9.69
N THR A 41 1.45 -9.00 -9.09
CA THR A 41 0.68 -7.94 -8.49
C THR A 41 0.52 -8.22 -7.01
N PHE A 42 0.81 -7.21 -6.20
CA PHE A 42 0.68 -7.28 -4.75
C PHE A 42 -0.29 -6.20 -4.27
N TYR A 43 -1.07 -6.54 -3.29
CA TYR A 43 -1.99 -5.60 -2.66
C TYR A 43 -1.66 -5.50 -1.18
N SER A 44 -1.72 -4.30 -0.66
CA SER A 44 -1.53 -4.10 0.76
C SER A 44 -2.31 -2.87 1.22
N SER A 45 -2.68 -2.85 2.48
CA SER A 45 -3.42 -1.74 3.04
C SER A 45 -2.75 -1.17 4.27
N GLY A 46 -3.08 0.06 4.58
CA GLY A 46 -2.55 0.75 5.73
C GLY A 46 -3.37 1.99 6.03
N ASN A 47 -3.09 2.63 7.17
CA ASN A 47 -3.80 3.82 7.60
C ASN A 47 -3.43 5.07 6.82
N THR A 48 -2.32 5.06 6.12
CA THR A 48 -1.87 6.15 5.25
C THR A 48 -1.39 5.56 3.93
N LYS A 49 -1.34 6.40 2.90
CA LYS A 49 -0.81 5.96 1.60
C LYS A 49 0.63 5.49 1.73
N LYS A 50 1.43 6.20 2.52
CA LYS A 50 2.83 5.84 2.75
C LYS A 50 2.95 4.48 3.43
N SER A 51 2.14 4.25 4.45
CA SER A 51 2.14 2.98 5.18
C SER A 51 1.71 1.82 4.30
N ALA A 52 0.64 2.00 3.52
CA ALA A 52 0.18 0.99 2.58
C ALA A 52 1.23 0.68 1.52
N LYS A 53 1.88 1.72 1.00
CA LYS A 53 2.93 1.59 0.01
C LYS A 53 4.13 0.82 0.57
N THR A 54 4.54 1.15 1.78
CA THR A 54 5.65 0.46 2.46
C THR A 54 5.32 -1.01 2.67
N ALA A 55 4.11 -1.31 3.11
CA ALA A 55 3.67 -2.69 3.34
C ALA A 55 3.67 -3.49 2.03
N ALA A 56 3.17 -2.90 0.95
CA ALA A 56 3.18 -3.56 -0.36
C ALA A 56 4.60 -3.83 -0.84
N ALA A 57 5.49 -2.87 -0.67
CA ALA A 57 6.88 -3.01 -1.06
C ALA A 57 7.58 -4.10 -0.26
N THR A 58 7.31 -4.16 1.04
CA THR A 58 7.89 -5.19 1.92
C THR A 58 7.42 -6.58 1.52
N GLU A 59 6.15 -6.72 1.24
CA GLU A 59 5.58 -7.99 0.82
C GLU A 59 6.18 -8.46 -0.51
N ALA A 60 6.26 -7.57 -1.48
CA ALA A 60 6.84 -7.87 -2.78
C ALA A 60 8.31 -8.27 -2.64
N TRP A 61 9.05 -7.55 -1.82
CA TRP A 61 10.46 -7.83 -1.58
C TRP A 61 10.67 -9.22 -0.97
N ASN A 62 9.84 -9.58 0.01
CA ASN A 62 9.92 -10.89 0.65
C ASN A 62 9.66 -12.02 -0.33
N VAL A 63 8.67 -11.87 -1.19
CA VAL A 63 8.33 -12.87 -2.19
C VAL A 63 9.45 -13.02 -3.22
N ILE A 64 9.97 -11.90 -3.72
CA ILE A 64 11.04 -11.91 -4.71
C ILE A 64 12.31 -12.53 -4.13
N ARG A 65 12.66 -12.17 -2.90
CA ARG A 65 13.85 -12.69 -2.23
C ARG A 65 13.78 -14.21 -2.03
N ILE A 66 12.62 -14.70 -1.63
CA ILE A 66 12.42 -16.15 -1.46
C ILE A 66 12.46 -16.85 -2.80
N GLY A 67 11.88 -16.25 -3.83
CA GLY A 67 11.81 -16.83 -5.15
C GLY A 67 13.15 -16.92 -5.88
N THR A 68 14.15 -16.18 -5.43
CA THR A 68 15.47 -16.18 -6.08
C THR A 68 16.46 -17.18 -5.48
N MET A 69 16.07 -17.89 -4.47
CA MET A 69 16.95 -18.88 -3.84
C MET A 69 16.98 -20.19 -4.58
#